data_e4fcf130fb03c339d6b8fac3a1091a43
#
_entry.id   e4fcf130fb03c339d6b8fac3a1091a43
#
_cell.length_a   1.000
_cell.length_b   1.000
_cell.length_c   1.000
_cell.angle_alpha   90.00
_cell.angle_beta   90.00
_cell.angle_gamma   90.00
#
_symmetry.space_group_name_H-M   'P 1'
#
loop_
_entity.id
_entity.type
_entity.pdbx_description
1 polymer ?
#
loop_
_entity_poly.entity_id
_entity_poly.type
_entity_poly.pdbx_seq_one_letter_code
_entity_poly.pdbx_strand_id
1 'polypeptide(L)'
;MATGRLAVLSNVNMNMVIRMLQKQAEVYDAEGYGNELGALLNPASSYHAFQPDITFLIMDLAELLEHDYDPQTAKERIGSWFQTLEGCLPEHGVFYVSDAYLWAVELAVLADPERKQQLESLWSMELQKLAVKHANVRI
;
A
#
# COMPACT_ATOMS: atom_id res chain seq x y z
N MET A 1 24.34 2.18 -17.25
CA MET A 1 23.12 2.88 -16.84
C MET A 1 22.71 2.41 -15.45
N ALA A 2 22.56 3.33 -14.55
CA ALA A 2 22.14 2.97 -13.21
C ALA A 2 20.75 2.36 -13.24
N THR A 3 20.64 1.14 -12.77
CA THR A 3 19.33 0.55 -12.51
C THR A 3 18.70 1.30 -11.33
N GLY A 4 17.43 1.66 -11.45
CA GLY A 4 16.72 2.28 -10.35
C GLY A 4 16.62 1.36 -9.15
N ARG A 5 16.48 1.95 -7.98
CA ARG A 5 16.22 1.22 -6.73
C ARG A 5 14.72 1.15 -6.49
N LEU A 6 14.22 -0.06 -6.34
CA LEU A 6 12.80 -0.31 -6.13
C LEU A 6 12.56 -0.82 -4.71
N ALA A 7 11.47 -0.38 -4.10
CA ALA A 7 10.98 -0.97 -2.87
C ALA A 7 9.54 -1.43 -3.07
N VAL A 8 9.23 -2.60 -2.53
CA VAL A 8 7.87 -3.14 -2.50
C VAL A 8 7.46 -3.28 -1.05
N LEU A 9 6.46 -2.52 -0.65
CA LEU A 9 5.88 -2.59 0.69
C LEU A 9 4.46 -3.14 0.57
N SER A 10 4.09 -4.08 1.42
CA SER A 10 2.79 -4.71 1.31
C SER A 10 2.35 -5.31 2.65
N ASN A 11 1.04 -5.49 2.82
CA ASN A 11 0.48 -6.27 3.92
C ASN A 11 0.19 -7.72 3.53
N VAL A 12 0.66 -8.14 2.36
CA VAL A 12 0.58 -9.53 1.90
C VAL A 12 1.94 -9.98 1.36
N ASN A 13 2.12 -11.29 1.21
CA ASN A 13 3.37 -11.86 0.74
C ASN A 13 3.58 -11.56 -0.74
N MET A 14 4.62 -10.79 -1.05
CA MET A 14 4.97 -10.38 -2.41
C MET A 14 6.29 -10.99 -2.88
N ASN A 15 6.76 -12.06 -2.26
CA ASN A 15 8.07 -12.65 -2.55
C ASN A 15 8.27 -13.01 -4.03
N MET A 16 7.24 -13.55 -4.70
CA MET A 16 7.33 -13.85 -6.13
C MET A 16 7.54 -12.61 -6.97
N VAL A 17 6.80 -11.55 -6.67
CA VAL A 17 6.91 -10.28 -7.39
C VAL A 17 8.29 -9.68 -7.17
N ILE A 18 8.76 -9.68 -5.94
CA ILE A 18 10.10 -9.16 -5.60
C ILE A 18 11.18 -9.92 -6.37
N ARG A 19 11.10 -11.24 -6.42
CA ARG A 19 12.07 -12.06 -7.16
C ARG A 19 12.07 -11.76 -8.65
N MET A 20 10.90 -11.51 -9.23
CA MET A 20 10.79 -11.13 -10.64
C MET A 20 11.43 -9.77 -10.90
N LEU A 21 11.18 -8.81 -10.01
CA LEU A 21 11.74 -7.46 -10.14
C LEU A 21 13.26 -7.44 -9.93
N GLN A 22 13.80 -8.31 -9.07
CA GLN A 22 15.23 -8.41 -8.81
C GLN A 22 16.05 -8.78 -10.03
N LYS A 23 15.42 -9.36 -11.06
CA LYS A 23 16.07 -9.66 -12.32
C LYS A 23 16.34 -8.40 -13.16
N GLN A 24 15.68 -7.30 -12.86
CA GLN A 24 15.74 -6.07 -13.67
C GLN A 24 16.24 -4.86 -12.90
N ALA A 25 16.21 -4.89 -11.57
CA ALA A 25 16.55 -3.74 -10.75
C ALA A 25 17.04 -4.19 -9.37
N GLU A 26 17.64 -3.26 -8.64
CA GLU A 26 17.95 -3.47 -7.23
C GLU A 26 16.67 -3.26 -6.44
N VAL A 27 16.21 -4.29 -5.72
CA VAL A 27 14.94 -4.28 -5.00
C VAL A 27 15.18 -4.42 -3.51
N TYR A 28 14.61 -3.51 -2.74
CA TYR A 28 14.59 -3.62 -1.28
C TYR A 28 13.74 -4.81 -0.88
N ASP A 29 14.35 -5.70 -0.14
CA ASP A 29 13.70 -6.89 0.38
C ASP A 29 13.48 -6.70 1.87
N ALA A 30 12.27 -6.25 2.22
CA ALA A 30 11.87 -6.18 3.61
C ALA A 30 11.72 -7.60 4.16
N GLU A 31 12.25 -7.84 5.36
CA GLU A 31 12.05 -9.14 6.01
C GLU A 31 10.57 -9.30 6.37
N GLY A 32 9.82 -9.99 5.49
CA GLY A 32 8.41 -10.25 5.70
C GLY A 32 7.51 -9.15 5.13
N TYR A 33 6.26 -9.15 5.59
CA TYR A 33 5.22 -8.22 5.16
C TYR A 33 4.38 -7.81 6.37
N GLY A 34 3.52 -6.78 6.17
CA GLY A 34 2.63 -6.30 7.23
C GLY A 34 3.22 -5.18 8.07
N ASN A 35 4.41 -4.69 7.74
CA ASN A 35 5.06 -3.59 8.45
C ASN A 35 5.37 -2.40 7.53
N GLU A 36 4.52 -2.18 6.54
CA GLU A 36 4.71 -1.16 5.53
C GLU A 36 4.74 0.26 6.13
N LEU A 37 3.82 0.57 7.02
CA LEU A 37 3.80 1.88 7.68
C LEU A 37 4.94 2.02 8.67
N GLY A 38 5.31 0.96 9.36
CA GLY A 38 6.43 0.97 10.28
C GLY A 38 7.75 1.31 9.58
N ALA A 39 7.97 0.75 8.40
CA ALA A 39 9.15 1.07 7.59
C ALA A 39 9.18 2.53 7.17
N LEU A 40 8.04 3.11 6.82
CA LEU A 40 7.93 4.51 6.42
C LEU A 40 8.05 5.46 7.61
N LEU A 41 7.45 5.11 8.74
CA LEU A 41 7.43 5.96 9.93
C LEU A 41 8.79 6.08 10.62
N ASN A 42 9.58 5.02 10.59
CA ASN A 42 10.89 5.01 11.26
C ASN A 42 11.98 5.57 10.33
N PRO A 43 12.49 6.79 10.58
CA PRO A 43 13.53 7.37 9.72
C PRO A 43 14.84 6.58 9.75
N ALA A 44 15.04 5.72 10.72
CA ALA A 44 16.22 4.85 10.82
C ALA A 44 15.99 3.47 10.22
N SER A 45 14.86 3.22 9.56
CA SER A 45 14.56 1.92 8.96
C SER A 45 15.48 1.60 7.80
N SER A 46 15.62 0.31 7.51
CA SER A 46 16.38 -0.14 6.35
C SER A 46 15.76 0.33 5.04
N TYR A 47 14.45 0.55 5.00
CA TYR A 47 13.75 1.14 3.86
C TYR A 47 14.31 2.53 3.53
N HIS A 48 14.41 3.42 4.53
CA HIS A 48 14.95 4.76 4.31
C HIS A 48 16.45 4.73 3.99
N ALA A 49 17.19 3.83 4.60
CA ALA A 49 18.62 3.65 4.30
C ALA A 49 18.84 3.20 2.86
N PHE A 50 17.92 2.43 2.31
CA PHE A 50 17.98 1.96 0.92
C PHE A 50 17.79 3.10 -0.09
N GLN A 51 17.05 4.14 0.26
CA GLN A 51 16.72 5.29 -0.59
C GLN A 51 16.13 4.88 -1.95
N PRO A 52 14.98 4.21 -1.96
CA PRO A 52 14.38 3.76 -3.22
C PRO A 52 13.99 4.94 -4.11
N ASP A 53 14.19 4.79 -5.42
CA ASP A 53 13.72 5.76 -6.41
C ASP A 53 12.23 5.57 -6.69
N ILE A 54 11.76 4.34 -6.60
CA ILE A 54 10.37 3.98 -6.80
C ILE A 54 9.93 3.05 -5.67
N THR A 55 8.83 3.37 -5.04
CA THR A 55 8.20 2.52 -4.03
C THR A 55 6.83 2.08 -4.53
N PHE A 56 6.59 0.78 -4.50
CA PHE A 56 5.27 0.20 -4.74
C PHE A 56 4.66 -0.18 -3.39
N LEU A 57 3.54 0.42 -3.07
CA LEU A 57 2.76 0.08 -1.89
C LEU A 57 1.53 -0.69 -2.35
N ILE A 58 1.54 -2.00 -2.13
CA ILE A 58 0.50 -2.90 -2.60
C ILE A 58 -0.27 -3.43 -1.40
N MET A 59 -1.53 -3.02 -1.28
CA MET A 59 -2.34 -3.29 -0.11
C MET A 59 -3.53 -4.17 -0.43
N ASP A 60 -3.74 -5.20 0.39
CA ASP A 60 -4.96 -5.96 0.40
C ASP A 60 -5.93 -5.32 1.41
N LEU A 61 -7.08 -4.92 0.92
CA LEU A 61 -8.06 -4.22 1.74
C LEU A 61 -8.65 -5.11 2.85
N ALA A 62 -8.82 -6.41 2.57
CA ALA A 62 -9.34 -7.33 3.56
C ALA A 62 -8.43 -7.44 4.79
N GLU A 63 -7.12 -7.52 4.57
CA GLU A 63 -6.13 -7.57 5.66
C GLU A 63 -6.12 -6.25 6.44
N LEU A 64 -6.19 -5.12 5.75
CA LEU A 64 -6.23 -3.81 6.39
C LEU A 64 -7.47 -3.68 7.29
N LEU A 65 -8.59 -4.18 6.85
CA LEU A 65 -9.86 -4.13 7.59
C LEU A 65 -9.96 -5.23 8.67
N GLU A 66 -8.97 -6.12 8.75
CA GLU A 66 -9.00 -7.27 9.67
C GLU A 66 -10.27 -8.10 9.49
N HIS A 67 -10.73 -8.23 8.24
CA HIS A 67 -11.94 -8.95 7.86
C HIS A 67 -13.22 -8.42 8.50
N ASP A 68 -13.21 -7.18 8.97
CA ASP A 68 -14.41 -6.47 9.45
C ASP A 68 -14.91 -5.56 8.34
N TYR A 69 -16.02 -5.94 7.72
CA TYR A 69 -16.56 -5.26 6.56
C TYR A 69 -17.70 -4.29 6.88
N ASP A 70 -17.82 -3.87 8.14
CA ASP A 70 -18.75 -2.81 8.52
C ASP A 70 -18.32 -1.48 7.87
N PRO A 71 -19.20 -0.82 7.08
CA PRO A 71 -18.81 0.38 6.35
C PRO A 71 -18.29 1.53 7.21
N GLN A 72 -18.86 1.71 8.40
CA GLN A 72 -18.42 2.80 9.30
C GLN A 72 -17.02 2.49 9.87
N THR A 73 -16.81 1.27 10.32
CA THR A 73 -15.48 0.82 10.80
C THR A 73 -14.44 0.91 9.69
N ALA A 74 -14.80 0.49 8.49
CA ALA A 74 -13.93 0.55 7.33
C ALA A 74 -13.53 1.99 7.00
N LYS A 75 -14.49 2.92 7.02
CA LYS A 75 -14.23 4.33 6.78
C LYS A 75 -13.21 4.89 7.77
N GLU A 76 -13.38 4.57 9.03
CA GLU A 76 -12.46 5.03 10.09
C GLU A 76 -11.05 4.44 9.92
N ARG A 77 -10.95 3.16 9.65
CA ARG A 77 -9.66 2.47 9.47
C ARG A 77 -8.92 2.96 8.24
N ILE A 78 -9.61 3.07 7.11
CA ILE A 78 -9.04 3.57 5.86
C ILE A 78 -8.58 5.01 6.03
N GLY A 79 -9.43 5.87 6.61
CA GLY A 79 -9.08 7.26 6.85
C GLY A 79 -7.87 7.42 7.74
N SER A 80 -7.80 6.66 8.83
CA SER A 80 -6.67 6.67 9.74
C SER A 80 -5.37 6.19 9.07
N TRP A 81 -5.46 5.14 8.26
CA TRP A 81 -4.31 4.61 7.54
C TRP A 81 -3.75 5.63 6.55
N PHE A 82 -4.61 6.28 5.76
CA PHE A 82 -4.17 7.31 4.82
C PHE A 82 -3.61 8.55 5.52
N GLN A 83 -4.17 8.92 6.66
CA GLN A 83 -3.65 10.03 7.45
C GLN A 83 -2.23 9.73 7.94
N THR A 84 -2.00 8.52 8.42
CA THR A 84 -0.67 8.09 8.84
C THR A 84 0.29 8.05 7.66
N LEU A 85 -0.13 7.49 6.54
CA LEU A 85 0.69 7.43 5.33
C LEU A 85 1.09 8.84 4.86
N GLU A 86 0.14 9.76 4.80
CA GLU A 86 0.42 11.14 4.37
C GLU A 86 1.49 11.81 5.24
N GLY A 87 1.46 11.53 6.55
CA GLY A 87 2.43 12.08 7.48
C GLY A 87 3.84 11.50 7.35
N CYS A 88 4.02 10.38 6.66
CA CYS A 88 5.32 9.73 6.52
C CYS A 88 5.73 9.46 5.06
N LEU A 89 5.07 10.10 4.09
CA LEU A 89 5.45 9.97 2.69
C LEU A 89 6.87 10.44 2.46
N PRO A 90 7.71 9.65 1.77
CA PRO A 90 9.05 10.09 1.42
C PRO A 90 9.00 11.22 0.40
N GLU A 91 9.89 12.19 0.54
CA GLU A 91 10.02 13.29 -0.41
C GLU A 91 10.75 12.88 -1.67
N HIS A 92 11.62 11.88 -1.55
CA HIS A 92 12.43 11.37 -2.66
C HIS A 92 11.70 10.27 -3.41
N GLY A 93 11.76 10.35 -4.74
CA GLY A 93 11.28 9.30 -5.62
C GLY A 93 9.78 9.35 -5.90
N VAL A 94 9.33 8.31 -6.60
CA VAL A 94 7.93 8.14 -6.98
C VAL A 94 7.30 7.05 -6.14
N PHE A 95 6.10 7.31 -5.67
CA PHE A 95 5.38 6.42 -4.76
C PHE A 95 4.11 5.93 -5.44
N TYR A 96 4.09 4.66 -5.83
CA TYR A 96 2.90 4.04 -6.43
C TYR A 96 2.10 3.34 -5.34
N VAL A 97 0.83 3.69 -5.23
CA VAL A 97 -0.09 3.05 -4.29
C VAL A 97 -1.13 2.27 -5.09
N SER A 98 -1.33 1.00 -4.77
CA SER A 98 -2.34 0.19 -5.43
C SER A 98 -3.74 0.73 -5.17
N ASP A 99 -4.60 0.70 -6.19
CA ASP A 99 -6.00 1.00 -6.01
C ASP A 99 -6.68 -0.09 -5.17
N ALA A 100 -7.92 0.14 -4.79
CA ALA A 100 -8.64 -0.78 -3.92
C ALA A 100 -8.83 -2.13 -4.59
N TYR A 101 -8.44 -3.17 -3.87
CA TYR A 101 -8.66 -4.52 -4.31
C TYR A 101 -9.02 -5.38 -3.10
N LEU A 102 -10.23 -5.88 -3.13
CA LEU A 102 -10.71 -6.75 -2.07
C LEU A 102 -10.55 -8.21 -2.51
N TRP A 103 -9.41 -8.79 -2.16
CA TRP A 103 -9.04 -10.15 -2.55
C TRP A 103 -9.81 -11.21 -1.77
N ALA A 104 -10.60 -10.79 -0.77
CA ALA A 104 -11.31 -11.73 0.09
C ALA A 104 -12.27 -12.58 -0.72
N VAL A 105 -12.12 -13.87 -0.59
CA VAL A 105 -13.05 -14.85 -1.14
C VAL A 105 -14.09 -15.24 -0.10
N GLU A 106 -14.32 -14.40 0.88
CA GLU A 106 -15.32 -14.64 1.92
C GLU A 106 -16.72 -14.51 1.36
N LEU A 107 -17.56 -15.46 1.71
CA LEU A 107 -18.93 -15.53 1.20
C LEU A 107 -19.74 -14.28 1.52
N ALA A 108 -19.53 -13.70 2.69
CA ALA A 108 -20.24 -12.50 3.11
C ALA A 108 -19.98 -11.31 2.17
N VAL A 109 -18.75 -11.20 1.63
CA VAL A 109 -18.39 -10.14 0.69
C VAL A 109 -18.86 -10.48 -0.72
N LEU A 110 -18.70 -11.73 -1.14
CA LEU A 110 -19.12 -12.18 -2.47
C LEU A 110 -20.65 -12.11 -2.65
N ALA A 111 -21.39 -12.31 -1.58
CA ALA A 111 -22.85 -12.26 -1.60
C ALA A 111 -23.41 -10.84 -1.54
N ASP A 112 -22.57 -9.83 -1.33
CA ASP A 112 -22.99 -8.43 -1.20
C ASP A 112 -22.11 -7.51 -2.09
N PRO A 113 -22.38 -7.48 -3.41
CA PRO A 113 -21.59 -6.68 -4.34
C PRO A 113 -21.62 -5.18 -4.05
N GLU A 114 -22.73 -4.67 -3.50
CA GLU A 114 -22.84 -3.25 -3.15
C GLU A 114 -21.90 -2.88 -2.02
N ARG A 115 -21.79 -3.75 -1.00
CA ARG A 115 -20.86 -3.54 0.10
C ARG A 115 -19.42 -3.59 -0.39
N LYS A 116 -19.08 -4.56 -1.24
CA LYS A 116 -17.76 -4.66 -1.82
C LYS A 116 -17.38 -3.37 -2.55
N GLN A 117 -18.27 -2.88 -3.40
CA GLN A 117 -18.07 -1.63 -4.14
C GLN A 117 -17.93 -0.44 -3.19
N GLN A 118 -18.75 -0.37 -2.16
CA GLN A 118 -18.69 0.71 -1.18
C GLN A 118 -17.33 0.74 -0.46
N LEU A 119 -16.85 -0.42 -0.02
CA LEU A 119 -15.55 -0.52 0.66
C LEU A 119 -14.40 -0.13 -0.26
N GLU A 120 -14.41 -0.63 -1.49
CA GLU A 120 -13.38 -0.28 -2.47
C GLU A 120 -13.41 1.21 -2.83
N SER A 121 -14.59 1.81 -2.89
CA SER A 121 -14.75 3.24 -3.15
C SER A 121 -14.18 4.11 -2.03
N LEU A 122 -14.31 3.69 -0.77
CA LEU A 122 -13.72 4.43 0.36
C LEU A 122 -12.20 4.55 0.21
N TRP A 123 -11.56 3.46 -0.18
CA TRP A 123 -10.12 3.45 -0.44
C TRP A 123 -9.76 4.36 -1.62
N SER A 124 -10.43 4.16 -2.76
CA SER A 124 -10.14 4.89 -3.98
C SER A 124 -10.30 6.40 -3.82
N MET A 125 -11.31 6.84 -3.06
CA MET A 125 -11.53 8.26 -2.78
C MET A 125 -10.37 8.86 -1.98
N GLU A 126 -9.90 8.18 -0.94
CA GLU A 126 -8.78 8.65 -0.13
C GLU A 126 -7.48 8.66 -0.95
N LEU A 127 -7.28 7.64 -1.79
CA LEU A 127 -6.11 7.55 -2.65
C LEU A 127 -6.06 8.70 -3.66
N GLN A 128 -7.18 9.04 -4.27
CA GLN A 128 -7.26 10.16 -5.22
C GLN A 128 -6.97 11.50 -4.53
N LYS A 129 -7.46 11.70 -3.32
CA LYS A 129 -7.16 12.89 -2.54
C LYS A 129 -5.66 13.02 -2.28
N LEU A 130 -5.03 11.90 -1.91
CA LEU A 130 -3.60 11.87 -1.65
C LEU A 130 -2.80 12.18 -2.92
N ALA A 131 -3.15 11.58 -4.05
CA ALA A 131 -2.47 11.78 -5.32
C ALA A 131 -2.60 13.21 -5.84
N VAL A 132 -3.70 13.89 -5.54
CA VAL A 132 -3.89 15.30 -5.90
C VAL A 132 -2.98 16.21 -5.08
N LYS A 133 -2.81 15.91 -3.78
CA LYS A 133 -2.00 16.73 -2.87
C LYS A 133 -0.50 16.51 -3.07
N HIS A 134 -0.07 15.32 -3.45
CA HIS A 134 1.34 14.92 -3.50
C HIS A 134 1.72 14.50 -4.91
N ALA A 135 2.51 15.35 -5.59
CA ALA A 135 2.87 15.13 -6.99
C ALA A 135 3.69 13.87 -7.23
N ASN A 136 4.37 13.35 -6.22
CA ASN A 136 5.15 12.12 -6.33
C ASN A 136 4.34 10.84 -6.06
N VAL A 137 3.06 10.96 -5.71
CA VAL A 137 2.17 9.82 -5.52
C VAL A 137 1.45 9.49 -6.82
N ARG A 138 1.46 8.22 -7.19
CA ARG A 138 0.80 7.68 -8.40
C ARG A 138 -0.12 6.52 -8.01
N ILE A 139 -1.11 6.29 -8.83
CA ILE A 139 -2.06 5.19 -8.66
C ILE A 139 -1.73 4.08 -9.63
#